data_1f1f7a6d7e1054f757dc3bad459370e2
#
_entry.id   1f1f7a6d7e1054f757dc3bad459370e2
#
_cell.length_a   1.000
_cell.length_b   1.000
_cell.length_c   1.000
_cell.angle_alpha   90.00
_cell.angle_beta   90.00
_cell.angle_gamma   90.00
#
_symmetry.space_group_name_H-M   'P 1'
#
loop_
_entity.id
_entity.type
_entity.pdbx_description
1 polymer ?
#
loop_
_entity_poly.entity_id
_entity_poly.type
_entity_poly.pdbx_seq_one_letter_code
_entity_poly.pdbx_strand_id
1 'polypeptide(L)'
;MSTKLLIAIASVLLVVILCLGGTAFYYHQVAVEKAGQLSQLQSDLDESQATQALQAFQFQRSNEIAAQAGSYNVTISAKSEERQIENRKDLKVEECADRYIPDATAQRMYDYTDGLRTRAMRHSGQSDGTLTGTTSPHRMTYRQAVLWLDPLLTLLDRANNDRELIRSLPSQQPTKQE
;
A
#
# COMPACT_ATOMS: atom_id res chain seq x y z
N MET A 1 -10.67 -73.59 -51.62
CA MET A 1 -10.87 -73.00 -50.31
C MET A 1 -12.39 -72.75 -50.12
N SER A 2 -12.98 -73.18 -49.03
CA SER A 2 -14.43 -73.07 -48.83
C SER A 2 -14.76 -71.56 -48.61
N THR A 3 -15.76 -71.07 -49.34
CA THR A 3 -16.26 -69.66 -49.21
C THR A 3 -16.56 -69.27 -47.78
N LYS A 4 -16.95 -70.25 -46.96
CA LYS A 4 -17.20 -70.05 -45.49
C LYS A 4 -15.91 -69.70 -44.74
N LEU A 5 -14.75 -70.24 -45.12
CA LEU A 5 -13.48 -69.96 -44.46
C LEU A 5 -12.95 -68.52 -44.83
N LEU A 6 -13.18 -68.10 -46.07
CA LEU A 6 -12.86 -66.73 -46.48
C LEU A 6 -13.66 -65.66 -45.73
N ILE A 7 -14.97 -65.92 -45.55
CA ILE A 7 -15.85 -65.02 -44.78
C ILE A 7 -15.41 -64.94 -43.31
N ALA A 8 -15.04 -66.10 -42.73
CA ALA A 8 -14.54 -66.10 -41.35
C ALA A 8 -13.25 -65.30 -41.13
N ILE A 9 -12.30 -65.41 -42.05
CA ILE A 9 -11.04 -64.65 -42.03
C ILE A 9 -11.32 -63.15 -42.23
N ALA A 10 -12.18 -62.80 -43.15
CA ALA A 10 -12.56 -61.39 -43.38
C ALA A 10 -13.24 -60.75 -42.17
N SER A 11 -14.13 -61.50 -41.49
CA SER A 11 -14.77 -60.99 -40.28
C SER A 11 -13.78 -60.75 -39.11
N VAL A 12 -12.83 -61.64 -38.87
CA VAL A 12 -11.77 -61.48 -37.86
C VAL A 12 -10.88 -60.30 -38.22
N LEU A 13 -10.45 -60.13 -39.46
CA LEU A 13 -9.68 -58.96 -39.88
C LEU A 13 -10.41 -57.68 -39.69
N LEU A 14 -11.70 -57.63 -39.96
CA LEU A 14 -12.51 -56.41 -39.73
C LEU A 14 -12.59 -56.06 -38.25
N VAL A 15 -12.77 -57.02 -37.38
CA VAL A 15 -12.76 -56.78 -35.90
C VAL A 15 -11.40 -56.25 -35.42
N VAL A 16 -10.31 -56.84 -35.93
CA VAL A 16 -8.96 -56.36 -35.56
C VAL A 16 -8.72 -54.92 -36.00
N ILE A 17 -9.14 -54.56 -37.22
CA ILE A 17 -9.03 -53.18 -37.70
C ILE A 17 -9.85 -52.20 -36.88
N LEU A 18 -11.06 -52.56 -36.49
CA LEU A 18 -11.92 -51.75 -35.63
C LEU A 18 -11.31 -51.56 -34.22
N CYS A 19 -10.73 -52.61 -33.65
CA CYS A 19 -10.06 -52.53 -32.35
C CYS A 19 -8.81 -51.63 -32.41
N LEU A 20 -7.99 -51.78 -33.42
CA LEU A 20 -6.79 -50.97 -33.63
C LEU A 20 -7.16 -49.49 -33.90
N GLY A 21 -8.15 -49.25 -34.73
CA GLY A 21 -8.66 -47.92 -35.03
C GLY A 21 -9.24 -47.24 -33.77
N GLY A 22 -10.04 -47.98 -32.98
CA GLY A 22 -10.61 -47.47 -31.73
C GLY A 22 -9.56 -47.13 -30.68
N THR A 23 -8.56 -47.99 -30.50
CA THR A 23 -7.44 -47.71 -29.55
C THR A 23 -6.60 -46.53 -30.03
N ALA A 24 -6.26 -46.43 -31.29
CA ALA A 24 -5.50 -45.29 -31.85
C ALA A 24 -6.25 -43.99 -31.67
N PHE A 25 -7.55 -43.97 -31.91
CA PHE A 25 -8.40 -42.77 -31.71
C PHE A 25 -8.46 -42.39 -30.24
N TYR A 26 -8.63 -43.33 -29.32
CA TYR A 26 -8.63 -43.08 -27.88
C TYR A 26 -7.31 -42.48 -27.41
N TYR A 27 -6.17 -43.06 -27.81
CA TYR A 27 -4.86 -42.52 -27.44
C TYR A 27 -4.60 -41.14 -28.03
N HIS A 28 -5.08 -40.87 -29.23
CA HIS A 28 -4.97 -39.57 -29.86
C HIS A 28 -5.76 -38.50 -29.08
N GLN A 29 -6.99 -38.79 -28.65
CA GLN A 29 -7.78 -37.85 -27.83
C GLN A 29 -7.12 -37.55 -26.48
N VAL A 30 -6.65 -38.58 -25.78
CA VAL A 30 -5.95 -38.43 -24.49
C VAL A 30 -4.66 -37.63 -24.67
N ALA A 31 -3.92 -37.83 -25.76
CA ALA A 31 -2.70 -37.07 -26.01
C ALA A 31 -2.99 -35.55 -26.26
N VAL A 32 -4.03 -35.27 -27.05
CA VAL A 32 -4.46 -33.87 -27.31
C VAL A 32 -4.95 -33.19 -26.06
N GLU A 33 -5.73 -33.87 -25.22
CA GLU A 33 -6.22 -33.34 -23.95
C GLU A 33 -5.05 -33.03 -22.99
N LYS A 34 -4.11 -33.96 -22.84
CA LYS A 34 -2.91 -33.74 -22.01
C LYS A 34 -2.01 -32.63 -22.55
N ALA A 35 -1.88 -32.49 -23.84
CA ALA A 35 -1.14 -31.38 -24.45
C ALA A 35 -1.81 -30.04 -24.17
N GLY A 36 -3.15 -29.98 -24.19
CA GLY A 36 -3.91 -28.82 -23.83
C GLY A 36 -3.74 -28.44 -22.36
N GLN A 37 -3.81 -29.43 -21.44
CA GLN A 37 -3.58 -29.22 -20.01
C GLN A 37 -2.16 -28.71 -19.69
N LEU A 38 -1.14 -29.26 -20.37
CA LEU A 38 0.24 -28.78 -20.21
C LEU A 38 0.41 -27.34 -20.69
N SER A 39 -0.18 -27.00 -21.83
CA SER A 39 -0.15 -25.63 -22.36
C SER A 39 -0.84 -24.63 -21.38
N GLN A 40 -1.97 -25.04 -20.82
CA GLN A 40 -2.68 -24.21 -19.83
C GLN A 40 -1.89 -24.05 -18.54
N LEU A 41 -1.32 -25.14 -17.99
CA LEU A 41 -0.43 -25.08 -16.82
C LEU A 41 0.78 -24.18 -17.07
N GLN A 42 1.34 -24.22 -18.25
CA GLN A 42 2.47 -23.37 -18.62
C GLN A 42 2.08 -21.89 -18.65
N SER A 43 0.91 -21.58 -19.23
CA SER A 43 0.35 -20.23 -19.23
C SER A 43 0.07 -19.72 -17.80
N ASP A 44 -0.52 -20.57 -16.96
CA ASP A 44 -0.82 -20.24 -15.55
C ASP A 44 0.47 -20.00 -14.72
N LEU A 45 1.52 -20.77 -15.00
CA LEU A 45 2.84 -20.57 -14.40
C LEU A 45 3.48 -19.26 -14.84
N ASP A 46 3.43 -18.92 -16.12
CA ASP A 46 3.97 -17.68 -16.65
C ASP A 46 3.23 -16.47 -16.08
N GLU A 47 1.90 -16.53 -15.99
CA GLU A 47 1.07 -15.50 -15.35
C GLU A 47 1.38 -15.36 -13.86
N SER A 48 1.52 -16.50 -13.15
CA SER A 48 1.90 -16.48 -11.73
C SER A 48 3.27 -15.87 -11.49
N GLN A 49 4.26 -16.22 -12.33
CA GLN A 49 5.60 -15.64 -12.25
C GLN A 49 5.61 -14.14 -12.56
N ALA A 50 4.87 -13.70 -13.57
CA ALA A 50 4.72 -12.28 -13.89
C ALA A 50 4.07 -11.50 -12.73
N THR A 51 3.03 -12.07 -12.10
CA THR A 51 2.36 -11.49 -10.95
C THR A 51 3.30 -11.39 -9.74
N GLN A 52 4.07 -12.44 -9.45
CA GLN A 52 5.05 -12.45 -8.37
C GLN A 52 6.17 -11.42 -8.62
N ALA A 53 6.67 -11.31 -9.84
CA ALA A 53 7.67 -10.31 -10.20
C ALA A 53 7.15 -8.88 -10.02
N LEU A 54 5.89 -8.63 -10.42
CA LEU A 54 5.25 -7.34 -10.21
C LEU A 54 5.06 -7.03 -8.73
N GLN A 55 4.61 -7.98 -7.92
CA GLN A 55 4.49 -7.83 -6.48
C GLN A 55 5.84 -7.56 -5.81
N ALA A 56 6.88 -8.30 -6.17
CA ALA A 56 8.23 -8.10 -5.65
C ALA A 56 8.74 -6.69 -5.98
N PHE A 57 8.53 -6.22 -7.21
CA PHE A 57 8.88 -4.87 -7.63
C PHE A 57 8.12 -3.81 -6.82
N GLN A 58 6.82 -4.00 -6.62
CA GLN A 58 5.99 -3.07 -5.81
C GLN A 58 6.46 -3.03 -4.35
N PHE A 59 6.78 -4.19 -3.77
CA PHE A 59 7.32 -4.27 -2.40
C PHE A 59 8.66 -3.55 -2.29
N GLN A 60 9.57 -3.78 -3.23
CA GLN A 60 10.87 -3.13 -3.25
C GLN A 60 10.72 -1.62 -3.38
N ARG A 61 9.86 -1.15 -4.26
CA ARG A 61 9.58 0.27 -4.46
C ARG A 61 8.95 0.92 -3.22
N SER A 62 8.00 0.25 -2.59
CA SER A 62 7.38 0.72 -1.34
C SER A 62 8.40 0.82 -0.21
N ASN A 63 9.29 -0.15 -0.08
CA ASN A 63 10.37 -0.13 0.92
C ASN A 63 11.36 1.00 0.67
N GLU A 64 11.74 1.26 -0.58
CA GLU A 64 12.59 2.37 -0.96
C GLU A 64 11.98 3.72 -0.58
N ILE A 65 10.70 3.91 -0.88
CA ILE A 65 9.96 5.13 -0.53
C ILE A 65 9.84 5.28 0.99
N ALA A 66 9.56 4.20 1.71
CA ALA A 66 9.51 4.22 3.17
C ALA A 66 10.88 4.59 3.79
N ALA A 67 11.97 4.09 3.22
CA ALA A 67 13.33 4.43 3.65
C ALA A 67 13.66 5.92 3.36
N GLN A 68 13.25 6.43 2.20
CA GLN A 68 13.38 7.85 1.87
C GLN A 68 12.59 8.74 2.83
N ALA A 69 11.33 8.40 3.10
CA ALA A 69 10.50 9.13 4.07
C ALA A 69 11.14 9.11 5.46
N GLY A 70 11.65 7.96 5.89
CA GLY A 70 12.35 7.80 7.16
C GLY A 70 13.59 8.69 7.27
N SER A 71 14.46 8.68 6.28
CA SER A 71 15.67 9.49 6.26
C SER A 71 15.38 10.99 6.23
N TYR A 72 14.38 11.41 5.45
CA TYR A 72 13.90 12.78 5.42
C TYR A 72 13.37 13.21 6.78
N ASN A 73 12.51 12.39 7.40
CA ASN A 73 11.92 12.67 8.71
C ASN A 73 12.97 12.81 9.82
N VAL A 74 14.04 12.02 9.79
CA VAL A 74 15.17 12.17 10.72
C VAL A 74 15.89 13.49 10.49
N THR A 75 16.20 13.82 9.24
CA THR A 75 16.91 15.04 8.88
C THR A 75 16.14 16.31 9.25
N ILE A 76 14.83 16.35 8.92
CA ILE A 76 14.01 17.53 9.21
C ILE A 76 13.75 17.68 10.72
N SER A 77 13.72 16.56 11.47
CA SER A 77 13.63 16.60 12.93
C SER A 77 14.88 17.22 13.55
N ALA A 78 16.06 16.80 13.14
CA ALA A 78 17.32 17.35 13.63
C ALA A 78 17.41 18.86 13.36
N LYS A 79 17.05 19.30 12.17
CA LYS A 79 16.98 20.74 11.82
C LYS A 79 15.95 21.48 12.65
N SER A 80 14.80 20.88 12.97
CA SER A 80 13.78 21.47 13.85
C SER A 80 14.30 21.64 15.27
N GLU A 81 15.00 20.65 15.81
CA GLU A 81 15.61 20.73 17.14
C GLU A 81 16.65 21.86 17.20
N GLU A 82 17.51 21.98 16.19
CA GLU A 82 18.47 23.07 16.08
C GLU A 82 17.78 24.44 16.10
N ARG A 83 16.78 24.66 15.22
CA ARG A 83 16.01 25.91 15.22
C ARG A 83 15.29 26.18 16.54
N GLN A 84 14.77 25.14 17.20
CA GLN A 84 14.15 25.30 18.52
C GLN A 84 15.15 25.75 19.60
N ILE A 85 16.41 25.25 19.55
CA ILE A 85 17.46 25.65 20.47
C ILE A 85 17.81 27.13 20.22
N GLU A 86 17.96 27.54 18.97
CA GLU A 86 18.21 28.95 18.60
C GLU A 86 17.05 29.85 19.03
N ASN A 87 15.81 29.50 18.70
CA ASN A 87 14.63 30.25 19.10
C ASN A 87 14.52 30.40 20.63
N ARG A 88 14.83 29.34 21.39
CA ARG A 88 14.85 29.41 22.85
C ARG A 88 15.92 30.36 23.38
N LYS A 89 17.07 30.41 22.73
CA LYS A 89 18.15 31.32 23.10
C LYS A 89 17.75 32.78 22.85
N ASP A 90 17.20 33.04 21.66
CA ASP A 90 16.79 34.40 21.27
C ASP A 90 15.65 34.91 22.15
N LEU A 91 14.64 34.06 22.42
CA LEU A 91 13.50 34.40 23.25
C LEU A 91 13.88 34.64 24.74
N LYS A 92 15.08 34.25 25.23
CA LYS A 92 15.49 34.51 26.60
C LYS A 92 15.75 35.99 26.88
N VAL A 93 16.19 36.73 25.87
CA VAL A 93 16.56 38.15 26.01
C VAL A 93 15.40 39.10 25.67
N GLU A 94 14.30 38.55 25.16
CA GLU A 94 13.12 39.32 24.74
C GLU A 94 12.14 39.53 25.90
N GLU A 95 11.96 40.76 26.35
CA GLU A 95 11.05 41.09 27.47
C GLU A 95 9.59 40.77 27.19
N CYS A 96 9.15 40.88 25.93
CA CYS A 96 7.77 40.57 25.55
C CYS A 96 7.48 39.07 25.49
N ALA A 97 8.50 38.22 25.48
CA ALA A 97 8.33 36.76 25.29
C ALA A 97 7.52 36.11 26.43
N ASP A 98 7.63 36.63 27.65
CA ASP A 98 6.96 36.08 28.83
C ASP A 98 5.56 36.68 29.04
N ARG A 99 5.14 37.64 28.21
CA ARG A 99 3.77 38.16 28.26
C ARG A 99 2.78 37.12 27.77
N TYR A 100 1.58 37.14 28.35
CA TYR A 100 0.51 36.26 27.89
C TYR A 100 -0.13 36.79 26.62
N ILE A 101 -0.44 35.90 25.71
CA ILE A 101 -1.34 36.19 24.59
C ILE A 101 -2.78 36.33 25.10
N PRO A 102 -3.68 37.02 24.39
CA PRO A 102 -5.07 37.12 24.81
C PRO A 102 -5.70 35.77 25.06
N ASP A 103 -6.37 35.63 26.24
CA ASP A 103 -6.90 34.32 26.67
C ASP A 103 -7.83 33.66 25.62
N ALA A 104 -8.67 34.45 24.96
CA ALA A 104 -9.55 33.93 23.90
C ALA A 104 -8.76 33.37 22.70
N THR A 105 -7.57 33.90 22.42
CA THR A 105 -6.70 33.37 21.34
C THR A 105 -6.01 32.09 21.78
N ALA A 106 -5.49 32.08 23.01
CA ALA A 106 -4.90 30.89 23.60
C ALA A 106 -5.90 29.73 23.61
N GLN A 107 -7.12 29.99 24.09
CA GLN A 107 -8.18 28.97 24.13
C GLN A 107 -8.48 28.38 22.74
N ARG A 108 -8.66 29.22 21.71
CA ARG A 108 -8.91 28.74 20.34
C ARG A 108 -7.77 27.88 19.81
N MET A 109 -6.51 28.20 20.14
CA MET A 109 -5.35 27.39 19.72
C MET A 109 -5.37 26.02 20.40
N TYR A 110 -5.65 25.96 21.70
CA TYR A 110 -5.76 24.70 22.44
C TYR A 110 -6.92 23.85 21.94
N ASP A 111 -8.11 24.42 21.78
CA ASP A 111 -9.29 23.71 21.27
C ASP A 111 -9.04 23.13 19.88
N TYR A 112 -8.35 23.89 19.02
CA TYR A 112 -7.98 23.41 17.69
C TYR A 112 -6.99 22.24 17.74
N THR A 113 -5.95 22.34 18.59
CA THR A 113 -4.97 21.25 18.73
C THR A 113 -5.55 20.00 19.37
N ASP A 114 -6.44 20.15 20.35
CA ASP A 114 -7.14 19.01 20.93
C ASP A 114 -8.09 18.36 19.92
N GLY A 115 -8.76 19.15 19.10
CA GLY A 115 -9.56 18.65 17.99
C GLY A 115 -8.73 17.88 16.94
N LEU A 116 -7.51 18.35 16.62
CA LEU A 116 -6.60 17.64 15.72
C LEU A 116 -6.12 16.32 16.34
N ARG A 117 -5.72 16.34 17.62
CA ARG A 117 -5.28 15.14 18.35
C ARG A 117 -6.40 14.10 18.41
N THR A 118 -7.60 14.53 18.74
CA THR A 118 -8.78 13.65 18.80
C THR A 118 -9.06 13.01 17.46
N ARG A 119 -9.00 13.77 16.37
CA ARG A 119 -9.19 13.23 15.00
C ARG A 119 -8.10 12.24 14.61
N ALA A 120 -6.86 12.50 14.99
CA ALA A 120 -5.75 11.59 14.70
C ALA A 120 -5.85 10.25 15.45
N MET A 121 -6.46 10.25 16.65
CA MET A 121 -6.63 9.04 17.48
C MET A 121 -7.92 8.27 17.19
N ARG A 122 -8.85 8.84 16.41
CA ARG A 122 -10.09 8.16 16.06
C ARG A 122 -9.85 7.12 14.96
N HIS A 123 -10.26 5.90 15.20
CA HIS A 123 -10.47 4.93 14.12
C HIS A 123 -11.68 5.36 13.30
N SER A 124 -11.56 5.27 11.97
CA SER A 124 -12.65 5.55 11.04
C SER A 124 -13.89 4.69 11.38
N GLY A 125 -14.87 5.24 12.06
CA GLY A 125 -16.10 4.54 12.44
C GLY A 125 -16.67 4.91 13.81
N GLN A 126 -15.97 5.69 14.62
CA GLN A 126 -16.46 6.10 15.94
C GLN A 126 -17.07 7.49 15.87
N SER A 127 -18.35 7.59 16.23
CA SER A 127 -19.11 8.86 16.25
C SER A 127 -18.53 9.88 17.22
N ASP A 128 -18.78 11.14 16.94
CA ASP A 128 -18.38 12.32 17.72
C ASP A 128 -18.77 12.25 19.20
N GLY A 129 -17.93 11.59 20.00
CA GLY A 129 -17.97 11.76 21.45
C GLY A 129 -17.39 13.13 21.79
N THR A 130 -18.23 14.02 22.29
CA THR A 130 -17.82 15.32 22.86
C THR A 130 -16.84 15.05 24.00
N LEU A 131 -15.55 15.32 23.77
CA LEU A 131 -14.58 15.34 24.87
C LEU A 131 -14.88 16.59 25.70
N THR A 132 -15.62 16.41 26.77
CA THR A 132 -15.63 17.35 27.89
C THR A 132 -14.29 17.25 28.61
N GLY A 133 -13.24 17.81 28.00
CA GLY A 133 -11.96 18.05 28.66
C GLY A 133 -12.16 19.10 29.70
N THR A 134 -11.72 18.84 30.93
CA THR A 134 -11.62 19.79 32.02
C THR A 134 -10.91 21.05 31.50
N THR A 135 -11.64 22.14 31.41
CA THR A 135 -11.17 23.47 31.01
C THR A 135 -10.29 24.03 32.10
N SER A 136 -9.03 23.63 32.14
CA SER A 136 -8.02 24.39 32.85
C SER A 136 -7.79 25.69 32.08
N PRO A 137 -7.71 26.87 32.71
CA PRO A 137 -7.46 28.11 31.98
C PRO A 137 -6.07 28.02 31.34
N HIS A 138 -6.08 27.76 30.05
CA HIS A 138 -4.87 27.54 29.27
C HIS A 138 -4.30 28.92 28.90
N ARG A 139 -3.51 29.48 29.78
CA ARG A 139 -2.73 30.68 29.49
C ARG A 139 -1.49 30.28 28.70
N MET A 140 -1.26 30.99 27.63
CA MET A 140 -0.10 30.78 26.76
C MET A 140 0.71 32.08 26.69
N THR A 141 2.03 31.98 26.82
CA THR A 141 2.92 33.11 26.59
C THR A 141 3.28 33.22 25.10
N TYR A 142 3.74 34.40 24.67
CA TYR A 142 4.28 34.55 23.30
C TYR A 142 5.46 33.61 23.06
N ARG A 143 6.33 33.36 24.04
CA ARG A 143 7.40 32.38 24.01
C ARG A 143 6.87 30.98 23.63
N GLN A 144 5.84 30.53 24.34
CA GLN A 144 5.23 29.24 24.09
C GLN A 144 4.61 29.16 22.67
N ALA A 145 3.93 30.22 22.23
CA ALA A 145 3.34 30.28 20.90
C ALA A 145 4.41 30.21 19.79
N VAL A 146 5.51 30.93 19.94
CA VAL A 146 6.63 30.91 18.98
C VAL A 146 7.30 29.54 18.96
N LEU A 147 7.53 28.91 20.12
CA LEU A 147 8.13 27.59 20.19
C LEU A 147 7.21 26.48 19.67
N TRP A 148 5.91 26.71 19.57
CA TRP A 148 4.99 25.78 18.90
C TRP A 148 5.07 25.85 17.38
N LEU A 149 5.43 27.00 16.83
CA LEU A 149 5.38 27.22 15.38
C LEU A 149 6.31 26.28 14.62
N ASP A 150 7.57 26.13 15.06
CA ASP A 150 8.55 25.30 14.36
C ASP A 150 8.17 23.80 14.31
N PRO A 151 7.74 23.15 15.40
CA PRO A 151 7.21 21.79 15.35
C PRO A 151 6.01 21.63 14.39
N LEU A 152 5.08 22.60 14.37
CA LEU A 152 3.94 22.55 13.45
C LEU A 152 4.36 22.65 11.98
N LEU A 153 5.28 23.57 11.67
CA LEU A 153 5.85 23.68 10.34
C LEU A 153 6.62 22.42 9.92
N THR A 154 7.33 21.81 10.86
CA THR A 154 8.04 20.54 10.63
C THR A 154 7.07 19.39 10.33
N LEU A 155 5.95 19.31 11.05
CA LEU A 155 4.91 18.31 10.75
C LEU A 155 4.27 18.54 9.38
N LEU A 156 4.04 19.80 9.00
CA LEU A 156 3.50 20.14 7.69
C LEU A 156 4.48 19.75 6.57
N ASP A 157 5.76 20.01 6.78
CA ASP A 157 6.83 19.66 5.83
C ASP A 157 6.92 18.14 5.64
N ARG A 158 6.88 17.36 6.73
CA ARG A 158 6.79 15.89 6.66
C ARG A 158 5.56 15.43 5.88
N ALA A 159 4.39 15.98 6.19
CA ALA A 159 3.15 15.61 5.51
C ALA A 159 3.19 15.95 4.00
N ASN A 160 3.85 17.02 3.62
CA ASN A 160 4.04 17.38 2.21
C ASN A 160 5.00 16.41 1.51
N ASN A 161 6.12 16.07 2.15
CA ASN A 161 7.06 15.08 1.63
C ASN A 161 6.39 13.70 1.48
N ASP A 162 5.62 13.25 2.47
CA ASP A 162 4.90 11.97 2.39
C ASP A 162 3.91 11.96 1.22
N ARG A 163 3.19 13.07 1.01
CA ARG A 163 2.28 13.20 -0.15
C ARG A 163 3.02 13.15 -1.49
N GLU A 164 4.18 13.77 -1.58
CA GLU A 164 5.01 13.72 -2.79
C GLU A 164 5.49 12.31 -3.07
N LEU A 165 5.98 11.61 -2.05
CA LEU A 165 6.41 10.22 -2.14
C LEU A 165 5.26 9.29 -2.55
N ILE A 166 4.06 9.46 -1.97
CA ILE A 166 2.87 8.69 -2.35
C ILE A 166 2.50 8.96 -3.82
N ARG A 167 2.59 10.19 -4.29
CA ARG A 167 2.32 10.53 -5.70
C ARG A 167 3.34 9.93 -6.67
N SER A 168 4.55 9.68 -6.20
CA SER A 168 5.62 9.03 -6.99
C SER A 168 5.41 7.52 -7.14
N LEU A 169 4.48 6.91 -6.37
CA LEU A 169 4.10 5.51 -6.54
C LEU A 169 3.38 5.34 -7.89
N PRO A 170 3.75 4.33 -8.69
CA PRO A 170 3.03 4.01 -9.91
C PRO A 170 1.57 3.70 -9.57
N SER A 171 0.64 4.42 -10.19
CA SER A 171 -0.78 4.12 -10.06
C SER A 171 -1.03 2.70 -10.56
N GLN A 172 -1.59 1.85 -9.72
CA GLN A 172 -2.10 0.54 -10.13
C GLN A 172 -3.30 0.78 -11.06
N GLN A 173 -3.06 0.95 -12.34
CA GLN A 173 -4.14 0.80 -13.31
C GLN A 173 -4.34 -0.71 -13.48
N PRO A 174 -5.52 -1.25 -13.14
CA PRO A 174 -5.85 -2.60 -13.57
C PRO A 174 -5.82 -2.58 -15.09
N THR A 175 -4.88 -3.31 -15.69
CA THR A 175 -4.88 -3.60 -17.12
C THR A 175 -6.22 -4.27 -17.39
N LYS A 176 -7.16 -3.54 -18.00
CA LYS A 176 -8.33 -4.15 -18.65
C LYS A 176 -7.74 -5.06 -19.73
N GLN A 177 -7.76 -6.36 -19.45
CA GLN A 177 -7.63 -7.36 -20.49
C GLN A 177 -8.91 -7.24 -21.34
N GLU A 178 -8.75 -6.74 -22.57
CA GLU A 178 -9.72 -6.89 -23.65
C GLU A 178 -9.61 -8.31 -24.23
#